data_d46e22b771b7b9ca41787c20ec5d4b4a
#
_entry.id   d46e22b771b7b9ca41787c20ec5d4b4a
#
_cell.length_a   1.000
_cell.length_b   1.000
_cell.length_c   1.000
_cell.angle_alpha   90.00
_cell.angle_beta   90.00
_cell.angle_gamma   90.00
#
_symmetry.space_group_name_H-M   'P 1'
#
loop_
_entity.id
_entity.type
_entity.pdbx_description
1 polymer ?
#
loop_
_entity_poly.entity_id
_entity_poly.type
_entity_poly.pdbx_seq_one_letter_code
_entity_poly.pdbx_strand_id
1 'polypeptide(L)'
;MKLISDDILIDSGQQAPVHQATYPTFEGFKFADPAAWTTGHPFDLYKKMREQAPVMWSTGDKDISGFWSVTRYDDIKEVELAHSVFSSQRGSINLAVPDRKHWRPKKLMPAAFNSLINLDEPLHREMRMQQSDFFFPAYVATIRDKVGLKIDELLDEMERKGPVVDFVKLLSEELPLFTLCEMLGIDEIDRPKVKVWMHHLELAAQFLSNPWQTFFAEPLFPFRFNPVVNDMFAYGERVMADRRANPRKDLLTVIAQSKLGDELL
;
A
#
# COMPACT_ATOMS: atom_id res chain seq x y z
N MET A 1 19.14 12.86 2.26
CA MET A 1 18.04 12.36 3.10
C MET A 1 18.55 11.17 3.89
N LYS A 2 18.76 11.31 5.21
CA LYS A 2 18.88 10.14 6.07
C LYS A 2 17.48 9.52 6.15
N LEU A 3 17.15 8.75 5.14
CA LEU A 3 16.08 7.74 5.23
C LEU A 3 16.30 7.00 6.54
N ILE A 4 15.24 6.65 7.22
CA ILE A 4 15.27 5.81 8.41
C ILE A 4 16.34 4.76 8.19
N SER A 5 17.39 4.78 9.01
CA SER A 5 18.53 3.88 8.84
C SER A 5 18.04 2.43 8.94
N ASP A 6 18.67 1.53 8.20
CA ASP A 6 18.36 0.09 8.27
C ASP A 6 18.31 -0.45 9.70
N ASP A 7 18.95 0.25 10.66
CA ASP A 7 18.98 -0.09 12.09
C ASP A 7 17.62 0.09 12.82
N ILE A 8 16.69 0.91 12.30
CA ILE A 8 15.34 1.05 12.87
C ILE A 8 14.42 -0.08 12.41
N LEU A 9 14.74 -0.72 11.30
CA LEU A 9 13.95 -1.81 10.72
C LEU A 9 14.11 -3.15 11.44
N ILE A 10 14.98 -3.28 12.45
CA ILE A 10 15.43 -4.58 12.95
C ILE A 10 15.28 -4.74 14.47
N ASP A 11 14.58 -3.88 15.14
CA ASP A 11 14.20 -4.22 16.53
C ASP A 11 12.86 -4.98 16.59
N SER A 12 12.73 -6.00 15.73
CA SER A 12 11.72 -7.05 15.87
C SER A 12 12.01 -7.98 17.07
N GLY A 13 13.07 -7.70 17.81
CA GLY A 13 13.48 -8.46 18.98
C GLY A 13 12.92 -7.95 20.30
N GLN A 14 12.21 -6.86 20.36
CA GLN A 14 11.39 -6.59 21.53
C GLN A 14 10.19 -7.53 21.51
N GLN A 15 10.41 -8.71 22.05
CA GLN A 15 9.33 -9.50 22.62
C GLN A 15 8.47 -8.52 23.43
N ALA A 16 7.18 -8.44 23.07
CA ALA A 16 6.22 -7.73 23.91
C ALA A 16 6.52 -8.07 25.36
N PRO A 17 6.54 -7.10 26.28
CA PRO A 17 6.88 -7.36 27.66
C PRO A 17 6.07 -8.57 28.09
N VAL A 18 6.76 -9.62 28.56
CA VAL A 18 6.16 -10.85 29.05
C VAL A 18 5.48 -10.50 30.38
N HIS A 19 4.47 -9.67 30.33
CA HIS A 19 3.43 -9.72 31.32
C HIS A 19 2.60 -10.95 30.96
N GLN A 20 2.78 -12.00 31.73
CA GLN A 20 1.91 -13.18 31.79
C GLN A 20 0.50 -12.82 32.27
N ALA A 21 -0.06 -11.71 31.82
CA ALA A 21 -1.47 -11.49 31.92
C ALA A 21 -2.12 -12.42 30.90
N THR A 22 -2.96 -13.32 31.35
CA THR A 22 -3.85 -14.13 30.52
C THR A 22 -4.79 -13.17 29.81
N TYR A 23 -4.41 -12.72 28.63
CA TYR A 23 -5.29 -11.94 27.77
C TYR A 23 -6.40 -12.85 27.23
N PRO A 24 -7.65 -12.36 27.16
CA PRO A 24 -8.72 -13.13 26.55
C PRO A 24 -8.34 -13.46 25.11
N THR A 25 -8.34 -14.74 24.79
CA THR A 25 -8.12 -15.26 23.44
C THR A 25 -9.39 -15.96 23.01
N PHE A 26 -9.83 -15.73 21.77
CA PHE A 26 -10.88 -16.53 21.17
C PHE A 26 -10.23 -17.70 20.45
N GLU A 27 -10.45 -18.90 20.96
CA GLU A 27 -9.95 -20.13 20.36
C GLU A 27 -10.52 -20.29 18.94
N GLY A 28 -9.65 -20.66 18.00
CA GLY A 28 -10.02 -21.17 16.69
C GLY A 28 -9.81 -20.24 15.49
N PHE A 29 -9.64 -18.91 15.66
CA PHE A 29 -9.36 -18.05 14.52
C PHE A 29 -7.96 -17.42 14.64
N LYS A 30 -7.11 -17.73 13.66
CA LYS A 30 -5.74 -17.21 13.60
C LYS A 30 -5.70 -15.98 12.71
N PHE A 31 -5.78 -14.78 13.29
CA PHE A 31 -5.80 -13.51 12.54
C PHE A 31 -4.55 -13.29 11.69
N ALA A 32 -3.41 -13.86 12.08
CA ALA A 32 -2.16 -13.76 11.34
C ALA A 32 -2.04 -14.79 10.19
N ASP A 33 -2.90 -15.79 10.13
CA ASP A 33 -2.87 -16.84 9.11
C ASP A 33 -3.74 -16.45 7.91
N PRO A 34 -3.15 -16.19 6.72
CA PRO A 34 -3.93 -15.87 5.53
C PRO A 34 -4.95 -16.94 5.16
N ALA A 35 -4.68 -18.21 5.47
CA ALA A 35 -5.61 -19.30 5.19
C ALA A 35 -6.92 -19.21 5.98
N ALA A 36 -6.89 -18.58 7.16
CA ALA A 36 -8.09 -18.37 7.96
C ALA A 36 -9.12 -17.43 7.28
N TRP A 37 -8.67 -16.61 6.32
CA TRP A 37 -9.50 -15.62 5.62
C TRP A 37 -10.10 -16.12 4.32
N THR A 38 -9.78 -17.35 3.90
CA THR A 38 -10.26 -17.92 2.63
C THR A 38 -11.77 -18.14 2.59
N THR A 39 -12.40 -18.30 3.75
CA THR A 39 -13.85 -18.44 3.90
C THR A 39 -14.57 -17.09 4.11
N GLY A 40 -13.84 -15.99 4.04
CA GLY A 40 -14.35 -14.65 4.26
C GLY A 40 -14.14 -14.12 5.69
N HIS A 41 -14.73 -12.97 5.98
CA HIS A 41 -14.60 -12.33 7.28
C HIS A 41 -15.43 -13.01 8.37
N PRO A 42 -14.87 -13.28 9.55
CA PRO A 42 -15.58 -13.94 10.66
C PRO A 42 -16.45 -12.93 11.44
N PHE A 43 -17.53 -12.43 10.83
CA PHE A 43 -18.37 -11.37 11.41
C PHE A 43 -18.93 -11.70 12.79
N ASP A 44 -19.32 -12.97 13.02
CA ASP A 44 -19.82 -13.40 14.34
C ASP A 44 -18.72 -13.34 15.41
N LEU A 45 -17.48 -13.66 15.03
CA LEU A 45 -16.34 -13.51 15.92
C LEU A 45 -16.08 -12.05 16.24
N TYR A 46 -16.09 -11.16 15.24
CA TYR A 46 -15.94 -9.72 15.49
C TYR A 46 -17.01 -9.17 16.43
N LYS A 47 -18.25 -9.65 16.33
CA LYS A 47 -19.31 -9.27 17.25
C LYS A 47 -18.99 -9.70 18.69
N LYS A 48 -18.58 -10.95 18.88
CA LYS A 48 -18.16 -11.47 20.20
C LYS A 48 -16.96 -10.69 20.76
N MET A 49 -15.99 -10.38 19.93
CA MET A 49 -14.81 -9.57 20.34
C MET A 49 -15.26 -8.21 20.84
N ARG A 50 -16.11 -7.49 20.11
CA ARG A 50 -16.61 -6.17 20.56
C ARG A 50 -17.34 -6.23 21.89
N GLU A 51 -18.06 -7.30 22.17
CA GLU A 51 -18.85 -7.47 23.39
C GLU A 51 -18.02 -7.93 24.60
N GLN A 52 -17.07 -8.84 24.38
CA GLN A 52 -16.42 -9.58 25.46
C GLN A 52 -14.93 -9.22 25.65
N ALA A 53 -14.22 -8.91 24.57
CA ALA A 53 -12.80 -8.58 24.59
C ALA A 53 -12.46 -7.61 23.42
N PRO A 54 -12.88 -6.35 23.51
CA PRO A 54 -12.73 -5.39 22.40
C PRO A 54 -11.27 -5.10 22.05
N VAL A 55 -10.36 -5.29 22.99
CA VAL A 55 -8.91 -5.26 22.79
C VAL A 55 -8.36 -6.60 23.24
N MET A 56 -7.80 -7.35 22.34
CA MET A 56 -7.26 -8.68 22.64
C MET A 56 -5.94 -8.93 21.95
N TRP A 57 -5.10 -9.77 22.55
CA TRP A 57 -3.86 -10.21 21.92
C TRP A 57 -4.13 -11.30 20.91
N SER A 58 -3.70 -11.07 19.66
CA SER A 58 -3.70 -12.05 18.60
C SER A 58 -2.30 -12.65 18.48
N THR A 59 -2.22 -13.97 18.61
CA THR A 59 -0.94 -14.68 18.46
C THR A 59 -0.46 -14.58 17.02
N GLY A 60 0.84 -14.32 16.87
CA GLY A 60 1.49 -14.36 15.57
C GLY A 60 1.60 -15.76 14.99
N ASP A 61 2.12 -15.85 13.79
CA ASP A 61 2.56 -17.09 13.15
C ASP A 61 4.08 -17.00 12.89
N LYS A 62 4.66 -18.00 12.25
CA LYS A 62 6.12 -18.16 12.03
C LYS A 62 6.82 -16.90 11.50
N ASP A 63 6.13 -16.10 10.70
CA ASP A 63 6.67 -14.93 10.03
C ASP A 63 5.98 -13.61 10.46
N ILE A 64 5.06 -13.66 11.41
CA ILE A 64 4.30 -12.49 11.90
C ILE A 64 4.34 -12.48 13.42
N SER A 65 4.85 -11.40 13.99
CA SER A 65 4.77 -11.17 15.44
C SER A 65 3.32 -11.08 15.89
N GLY A 66 3.02 -11.45 17.15
CA GLY A 66 1.72 -11.19 17.73
C GLY A 66 1.39 -9.71 17.76
N PHE A 67 0.10 -9.38 17.79
CA PHE A 67 -0.38 -8.01 17.76
C PHE A 67 -1.68 -7.85 18.54
N TRP A 68 -1.97 -6.60 18.90
CA TRP A 68 -3.23 -6.25 19.53
C TRP A 68 -4.33 -6.04 18.49
N SER A 69 -5.41 -6.81 18.61
CA SER A 69 -6.61 -6.63 17.80
C SER A 69 -7.58 -5.71 18.53
N VAL A 70 -7.90 -4.58 17.92
CA VAL A 70 -8.84 -3.58 18.44
C VAL A 70 -10.10 -3.61 17.56
N THR A 71 -11.29 -3.72 18.17
CA THR A 71 -12.51 -4.02 17.40
C THR A 71 -13.65 -3.03 17.59
N ARG A 72 -13.64 -2.19 18.63
CA ARG A 72 -14.66 -1.13 18.80
C ARG A 72 -14.26 0.13 18.05
N TYR A 73 -15.21 0.79 17.43
CA TYR A 73 -15.00 2.01 16.66
C TYR A 73 -14.30 3.12 17.45
N ASP A 74 -14.76 3.38 18.67
CA ASP A 74 -14.18 4.45 19.49
C ASP A 74 -12.75 4.14 19.92
N ASP A 75 -12.45 2.88 20.26
CA ASP A 75 -11.10 2.43 20.61
C ASP A 75 -10.16 2.53 19.41
N ILE A 76 -10.61 2.14 18.21
CA ILE A 76 -9.85 2.30 16.95
C ILE A 76 -9.57 3.77 16.70
N LYS A 77 -10.58 4.63 16.80
CA LYS A 77 -10.45 6.06 16.61
C LYS A 77 -9.47 6.70 17.60
N GLU A 78 -9.49 6.25 18.87
CA GLU A 78 -8.52 6.71 19.88
C GLU A 78 -7.09 6.33 19.47
N VAL A 79 -6.85 5.08 19.06
CA VAL A 79 -5.54 4.61 18.58
C VAL A 79 -5.08 5.42 17.36
N GLU A 80 -5.95 5.62 16.38
CA GLU A 80 -5.61 6.37 15.15
C GLU A 80 -5.27 7.83 15.40
N LEU A 81 -5.93 8.47 16.36
CA LEU A 81 -5.67 9.88 16.69
C LEU A 81 -4.47 10.07 17.61
N ALA A 82 -4.08 9.05 18.38
CA ALA A 82 -2.98 9.12 19.33
C ALA A 82 -1.62 8.78 18.69
N HIS A 83 -1.29 9.43 17.57
CA HIS A 83 -0.06 9.19 16.79
C HIS A 83 1.24 9.36 17.59
N SER A 84 1.23 10.13 18.68
CA SER A 84 2.38 10.27 19.57
C SER A 84 2.66 9.04 20.44
N VAL A 85 1.67 8.14 20.55
CA VAL A 85 1.77 6.88 21.30
C VAL A 85 1.83 5.69 20.36
N PHE A 86 1.00 5.70 19.32
CA PHE A 86 0.90 4.63 18.32
C PHE A 86 1.54 5.09 17.01
N SER A 87 2.78 4.69 16.80
CA SER A 87 3.57 5.06 15.63
C SER A 87 3.27 4.17 14.42
N SER A 88 3.00 4.79 13.25
CA SER A 88 2.91 4.11 11.97
C SER A 88 4.27 3.78 11.36
N GLN A 89 5.33 4.54 11.72
CA GLN A 89 6.69 4.35 11.21
C GLN A 89 7.36 3.07 11.73
N ARG A 90 6.98 2.59 12.91
CA ARG A 90 7.56 1.38 13.52
C ARG A 90 6.93 0.07 13.05
N GLY A 91 5.82 0.16 12.36
CA GLY A 91 5.15 -0.96 11.72
C GLY A 91 4.90 -0.63 10.27
N SER A 92 4.25 -1.48 9.56
CA SER A 92 3.69 -1.20 8.24
C SER A 92 2.25 -1.65 8.28
N ILE A 93 1.43 -1.13 7.37
CA ILE A 93 0.10 -1.71 7.10
C ILE A 93 0.20 -3.21 6.76
N ASN A 94 1.39 -3.67 6.41
CA ASN A 94 1.68 -5.08 6.17
C ASN A 94 2.25 -5.71 7.45
N LEU A 95 1.43 -6.45 8.18
CA LEU A 95 1.83 -7.24 9.35
C LEU A 95 2.95 -8.25 9.05
N ALA A 96 3.02 -8.71 7.81
CA ALA A 96 4.06 -9.60 7.35
C ALA A 96 5.29 -8.80 6.92
N VAL A 97 6.21 -8.56 7.84
CA VAL A 97 7.60 -8.30 7.48
C VAL A 97 8.37 -9.61 7.68
N PRO A 98 8.35 -10.53 6.71
CA PRO A 98 9.15 -11.73 6.85
C PRO A 98 10.61 -11.33 6.92
N ASP A 99 11.33 -11.89 7.84
CA ASP A 99 12.78 -11.77 7.99
C ASP A 99 13.57 -12.36 6.79
N ARG A 100 12.87 -12.66 5.71
CA ARG A 100 13.42 -13.21 4.45
C ARG A 100 14.05 -12.10 3.61
N LYS A 101 15.20 -11.59 4.05
CA LYS A 101 15.98 -10.50 3.42
C LYS A 101 16.48 -10.79 2.00
N HIS A 102 16.44 -12.03 1.52
CA HIS A 102 17.27 -12.44 0.38
C HIS A 102 16.64 -12.29 -1.01
N TRP A 103 15.32 -12.19 -1.14
CA TRP A 103 14.66 -12.18 -2.45
C TRP A 103 13.97 -10.87 -2.82
N ARG A 104 13.91 -9.90 -1.89
CA ARG A 104 13.22 -8.61 -2.12
C ARG A 104 14.16 -7.60 -2.80
N PRO A 105 13.64 -6.78 -3.70
CA PRO A 105 14.40 -5.64 -4.21
C PRO A 105 14.86 -4.75 -3.07
N LYS A 106 16.15 -4.44 -3.03
CA LYS A 106 16.76 -3.65 -1.94
C LYS A 106 16.08 -2.30 -1.69
N LYS A 107 15.50 -1.69 -2.74
CA LYS A 107 14.82 -0.40 -2.66
C LYS A 107 13.37 -0.50 -2.18
N LEU A 108 12.71 -1.66 -2.30
CA LEU A 108 11.27 -1.78 -2.08
C LEU A 108 10.88 -1.55 -0.63
N MET A 109 11.57 -2.18 0.31
CA MET A 109 11.24 -2.05 1.73
C MET A 109 11.49 -0.64 2.26
N PRO A 110 12.66 -0.01 2.03
CA PRO A 110 12.86 1.38 2.42
C PRO A 110 11.82 2.32 1.81
N ALA A 111 11.44 2.13 0.54
CA ALA A 111 10.39 2.93 -0.09
C ALA A 111 9.02 2.73 0.56
N ALA A 112 8.66 1.48 0.89
CA ALA A 112 7.40 1.19 1.57
C ALA A 112 7.34 1.84 2.96
N PHE A 113 8.40 1.74 3.77
CA PHE A 113 8.46 2.32 5.11
C PHE A 113 8.51 3.85 5.10
N ASN A 114 9.11 4.46 4.06
CA ASN A 114 9.16 5.91 3.89
C ASN A 114 8.00 6.46 3.04
N SER A 115 7.01 5.64 2.72
CA SER A 115 5.80 6.11 2.05
C SER A 115 4.97 7.00 2.99
N LEU A 116 4.26 7.96 2.41
CA LEU A 116 3.45 8.93 3.15
C LEU A 116 2.54 8.28 4.20
N ILE A 117 1.93 7.14 3.87
CA ILE A 117 1.00 6.43 4.76
C ILE A 117 1.66 5.87 6.03
N ASN A 118 2.96 5.67 6.01
CA ASN A 118 3.72 5.11 7.13
C ASN A 118 4.48 6.17 7.92
N LEU A 119 4.40 7.44 7.55
CA LEU A 119 5.09 8.51 8.28
C LEU A 119 4.29 8.97 9.48
N ASP A 120 4.99 9.28 10.57
CA ASP A 120 4.42 9.94 11.74
C ASP A 120 4.56 11.47 11.63
N GLU A 121 3.84 12.19 12.48
CA GLU A 121 3.99 13.64 12.65
C GLU A 121 5.40 13.98 13.21
N PRO A 122 6.03 15.07 12.80
CA PRO A 122 5.52 16.12 11.90
C PRO A 122 5.70 15.83 10.41
N LEU A 123 6.49 14.80 10.03
CA LEU A 123 6.88 14.50 8.66
C LEU A 123 5.68 14.20 7.75
N HIS A 124 4.73 13.39 8.24
CA HIS A 124 3.50 13.08 7.53
C HIS A 124 2.78 14.36 7.10
N ARG A 125 2.55 15.29 8.03
CA ARG A 125 1.84 16.53 7.77
C ARG A 125 2.61 17.42 6.81
N GLU A 126 3.91 17.56 6.99
CA GLU A 126 4.76 18.38 6.15
C GLU A 126 4.71 17.92 4.68
N MET A 127 4.86 16.63 4.44
CA MET A 127 4.79 16.06 3.11
C MET A 127 3.37 16.11 2.51
N ARG A 128 2.34 15.79 3.29
CA ARG A 128 0.96 15.80 2.85
C ARG A 128 0.49 17.19 2.45
N MET A 129 0.87 18.23 3.20
CA MET A 129 0.48 19.60 2.91
C MET A 129 1.06 20.11 1.59
N GLN A 130 2.29 19.70 1.23
CA GLN A 130 2.89 20.07 -0.05
C GLN A 130 2.13 19.51 -1.27
N GLN A 131 1.41 18.41 -1.09
CA GLN A 131 0.67 17.72 -2.16
C GLN A 131 -0.83 18.06 -2.15
N SER A 132 -1.33 18.77 -1.14
CA SER A 132 -2.77 18.92 -0.87
C SER A 132 -3.56 19.56 -2.00
N ASP A 133 -2.96 20.50 -2.75
CA ASP A 133 -3.62 21.25 -3.82
C ASP A 133 -4.16 20.34 -4.94
N PHE A 134 -3.52 19.19 -5.17
CA PHE A 134 -3.94 18.20 -6.16
C PHE A 134 -5.18 17.40 -5.74
N PHE A 135 -5.62 17.54 -4.51
CA PHE A 135 -6.80 16.86 -3.98
C PHE A 135 -7.97 17.82 -3.69
N PHE A 136 -7.79 19.12 -3.96
CA PHE A 136 -8.88 20.08 -3.83
C PHE A 136 -9.84 20.04 -5.03
N PRO A 137 -11.11 20.39 -4.81
CA PRO A 137 -12.15 20.35 -5.86
C PRO A 137 -11.76 21.06 -7.15
N ALA A 138 -11.00 22.15 -7.05
CA ALA A 138 -10.56 22.94 -8.21
C ALA A 138 -9.65 22.11 -9.14
N TYR A 139 -8.69 21.36 -8.60
CA TYR A 139 -7.84 20.50 -9.41
C TYR A 139 -8.60 19.26 -9.91
N VAL A 140 -9.39 18.61 -9.02
CA VAL A 140 -10.20 17.44 -9.40
C VAL A 140 -11.14 17.77 -10.57
N ALA A 141 -11.69 18.99 -10.62
CA ALA A 141 -12.50 19.43 -11.75
C ALA A 141 -11.73 19.43 -13.08
N THR A 142 -10.42 19.68 -13.07
CA THR A 142 -9.60 19.72 -14.30
C THR A 142 -9.42 18.35 -14.97
N ILE A 143 -9.49 17.27 -14.19
CA ILE A 143 -9.39 15.92 -14.72
C ILE A 143 -10.74 15.26 -14.97
N ARG A 144 -11.84 15.84 -14.46
CA ARG A 144 -13.20 15.29 -14.62
C ARG A 144 -13.55 15.04 -16.07
N ASP A 145 -13.33 16.03 -16.93
CA ASP A 145 -13.68 15.94 -18.34
C ASP A 145 -12.89 14.85 -19.07
N LYS A 146 -11.60 14.72 -18.76
CA LYS A 146 -10.76 13.66 -19.30
C LYS A 146 -11.22 12.27 -18.84
N VAL A 147 -11.58 12.14 -17.56
CA VAL A 147 -12.14 10.90 -17.01
C VAL A 147 -13.48 10.57 -17.67
N GLY A 148 -14.34 11.58 -17.92
CA GLY A 148 -15.59 11.41 -18.67
C GLY A 148 -15.36 10.84 -20.06
N LEU A 149 -14.45 11.45 -20.83
CA LEU A 149 -14.09 10.96 -22.16
C LEU A 149 -13.54 9.52 -22.12
N LYS A 150 -12.73 9.20 -21.09
CA LYS A 150 -12.22 7.82 -20.94
C LYS A 150 -13.31 6.83 -20.58
N ILE A 151 -14.31 7.22 -19.82
CA ILE A 151 -15.50 6.38 -19.53
C ILE A 151 -16.24 6.09 -20.84
N ASP A 152 -16.52 7.10 -21.66
CA ASP A 152 -17.21 6.92 -22.93
C ASP A 152 -16.45 5.95 -23.85
N GLU A 153 -15.11 6.13 -23.97
CA GLU A 153 -14.25 5.22 -24.74
C GLU A 153 -14.35 3.76 -24.24
N LEU A 154 -14.31 3.57 -22.92
CA LEU A 154 -14.38 2.21 -22.33
C LEU A 154 -15.76 1.57 -22.50
N LEU A 155 -16.82 2.36 -22.41
CA LEU A 155 -18.19 1.89 -22.68
C LEU A 155 -18.38 1.50 -24.15
N ASP A 156 -17.86 2.30 -25.08
CA ASP A 156 -17.87 1.98 -26.51
C ASP A 156 -17.09 0.68 -26.80
N GLU A 157 -15.96 0.47 -26.10
CA GLU A 157 -15.20 -0.77 -26.22
C GLU A 157 -15.99 -1.96 -25.69
N MET A 158 -16.68 -1.81 -24.55
CA MET A 158 -17.54 -2.86 -23.99
C MET A 158 -18.67 -3.23 -24.95
N GLU A 159 -19.32 -2.24 -25.56
CA GLU A 159 -20.39 -2.45 -26.55
C GLU A 159 -19.87 -3.21 -27.77
N ARG A 160 -18.70 -2.84 -28.28
CA ARG A 160 -18.06 -3.54 -29.43
C ARG A 160 -17.68 -4.98 -29.14
N LYS A 161 -17.33 -5.31 -27.88
CA LYS A 161 -16.97 -6.68 -27.48
C LYS A 161 -18.17 -7.61 -27.32
N GLY A 162 -19.37 -7.07 -27.23
CA GLY A 162 -20.62 -7.84 -27.24
C GLY A 162 -21.32 -7.92 -25.90
N PRO A 163 -22.36 -8.77 -25.79
CA PRO A 163 -23.31 -8.75 -24.67
C PRO A 163 -22.72 -9.30 -23.34
N VAL A 164 -21.58 -9.98 -23.41
CA VAL A 164 -20.92 -10.55 -22.22
C VAL A 164 -19.47 -10.12 -22.23
N VAL A 165 -19.08 -9.34 -21.21
CA VAL A 165 -17.73 -8.79 -21.07
C VAL A 165 -17.23 -8.96 -19.64
N ASP A 166 -15.92 -9.00 -19.46
CA ASP A 166 -15.26 -8.89 -18.17
C ASP A 166 -15.22 -7.41 -17.77
N PHE A 167 -16.18 -6.99 -16.95
CA PHE A 167 -16.32 -5.61 -16.49
C PHE A 167 -15.09 -5.14 -15.68
N VAL A 168 -14.50 -6.04 -14.88
CA VAL A 168 -13.33 -5.71 -14.06
C VAL A 168 -12.16 -5.33 -14.97
N LYS A 169 -11.84 -6.16 -15.94
CA LYS A 169 -10.71 -5.92 -16.86
C LYS A 169 -10.92 -4.72 -17.76
N LEU A 170 -12.15 -4.49 -18.22
CA LEU A 170 -12.43 -3.43 -19.18
C LEU A 170 -12.62 -2.06 -18.54
N LEU A 171 -13.16 -1.99 -17.33
CA LEU A 171 -13.49 -0.72 -16.70
C LEU A 171 -12.85 -0.55 -15.33
N SER A 172 -13.03 -1.53 -14.41
CA SER A 172 -12.63 -1.34 -13.02
C SER A 172 -11.12 -1.26 -12.81
N GLU A 173 -10.32 -1.91 -13.66
CA GLU A 173 -8.85 -1.78 -13.65
C GLU A 173 -8.37 -0.54 -14.43
N GLU A 174 -8.96 -0.28 -15.57
CA GLU A 174 -8.47 0.76 -16.50
C GLU A 174 -8.75 2.18 -16.00
N LEU A 175 -9.96 2.45 -15.51
CA LEU A 175 -10.37 3.81 -15.14
C LEU A 175 -9.61 4.40 -13.95
N PRO A 176 -9.41 3.69 -12.83
CA PRO A 176 -8.60 4.20 -11.73
C PRO A 176 -7.13 4.38 -12.14
N LEU A 177 -6.59 3.46 -12.92
CA LEU A 177 -5.21 3.56 -13.42
C LEU A 177 -5.04 4.77 -14.34
N PHE A 178 -5.98 5.01 -15.26
CA PHE A 178 -6.00 6.20 -16.10
C PHE A 178 -6.03 7.46 -15.25
N THR A 179 -6.94 7.53 -14.27
CA THR A 179 -7.09 8.69 -13.38
C THR A 179 -5.81 8.96 -12.59
N LEU A 180 -5.19 7.92 -12.05
CA LEU A 180 -3.90 8.03 -11.34
C LEU A 180 -2.80 8.56 -12.25
N CYS A 181 -2.69 8.02 -13.48
CA CYS A 181 -1.69 8.47 -14.44
C CYS A 181 -1.89 9.93 -14.86
N GLU A 182 -3.14 10.38 -15.02
CA GLU A 182 -3.46 11.79 -15.29
C GLU A 182 -3.04 12.70 -14.14
N MET A 183 -3.34 12.32 -12.89
CA MET A 183 -2.95 13.11 -11.72
C MET A 183 -1.45 13.18 -11.54
N LEU A 184 -0.75 12.07 -11.74
CA LEU A 184 0.71 12.00 -11.65
C LEU A 184 1.40 12.70 -12.81
N GLY A 185 0.74 12.88 -13.95
CA GLY A 185 1.34 13.42 -15.18
C GLY A 185 2.23 12.39 -15.90
N ILE A 186 1.82 11.12 -15.87
CA ILE A 186 2.51 10.03 -16.59
C ILE A 186 2.09 10.08 -18.05
N ASP A 187 3.09 10.17 -18.93
CA ASP A 187 2.89 10.20 -20.38
C ASP A 187 2.22 8.92 -20.88
N GLU A 188 1.31 9.01 -21.87
CA GLU A 188 0.51 7.88 -22.37
C GLU A 188 1.35 6.66 -22.78
N ILE A 189 2.51 6.92 -23.37
CA ILE A 189 3.45 5.88 -23.83
C ILE A 189 3.97 5.01 -22.66
N ASP A 190 3.98 5.54 -21.44
CA ASP A 190 4.50 4.85 -20.24
C ASP A 190 3.41 4.20 -19.39
N ARG A 191 2.12 4.52 -19.63
CA ARG A 191 0.98 3.96 -18.84
C ARG A 191 0.93 2.42 -18.86
N PRO A 192 1.23 1.73 -19.97
CA PRO A 192 1.29 0.26 -19.97
C PRO A 192 2.32 -0.31 -18.98
N LYS A 193 3.43 0.41 -18.73
CA LYS A 193 4.43 0.00 -17.74
C LYS A 193 3.87 0.08 -16.32
N VAL A 194 3.11 1.14 -16.01
CA VAL A 194 2.46 1.30 -14.70
C VAL A 194 1.54 0.11 -14.39
N LYS A 195 0.78 -0.34 -15.38
CA LYS A 195 -0.08 -1.54 -15.25
C LYS A 195 0.75 -2.79 -14.92
N VAL A 196 1.89 -2.97 -15.58
CA VAL A 196 2.79 -4.10 -15.32
C VAL A 196 3.37 -4.02 -13.89
N TRP A 197 3.79 -2.83 -13.44
CA TRP A 197 4.33 -2.66 -12.09
C TRP A 197 3.27 -2.94 -11.02
N MET A 198 2.06 -2.39 -11.17
CA MET A 198 0.95 -2.61 -10.23
C MET A 198 0.59 -4.08 -10.12
N HIS A 199 0.47 -4.78 -11.26
CA HIS A 199 0.22 -6.22 -11.29
C HIS A 199 1.30 -7.02 -10.55
N HIS A 200 2.58 -6.70 -10.73
CA HIS A 200 3.66 -7.40 -10.03
C HIS A 200 3.70 -7.10 -8.53
N LEU A 201 3.33 -5.89 -8.10
CA LEU A 201 3.21 -5.57 -6.68
C LEU A 201 2.05 -6.32 -6.02
N GLU A 202 0.93 -6.47 -6.74
CA GLU A 202 -0.21 -7.27 -6.30
C GLU A 202 0.15 -8.77 -6.20
N LEU A 203 0.80 -9.31 -7.23
CA LEU A 203 1.31 -10.69 -7.20
C LEU A 203 2.29 -10.93 -6.05
N ALA A 204 3.09 -9.92 -5.68
CA ALA A 204 3.98 -10.03 -4.52
C ALA A 204 3.20 -10.18 -3.22
N ALA A 205 2.11 -9.44 -3.05
CA ALA A 205 1.24 -9.59 -1.88
C ALA A 205 0.55 -10.96 -1.86
N GLN A 206 0.06 -11.43 -3.01
CA GLN A 206 -0.52 -12.77 -3.14
C GLN A 206 0.52 -13.87 -2.88
N PHE A 207 1.74 -13.73 -3.38
CA PHE A 207 2.83 -14.68 -3.15
C PHE A 207 3.20 -14.79 -1.66
N LEU A 208 3.15 -13.69 -0.93
CA LEU A 208 3.38 -13.71 0.51
C LEU A 208 2.29 -14.47 1.26
N SER A 209 1.05 -14.36 0.79
CA SER A 209 -0.11 -15.04 1.40
C SER A 209 -0.21 -16.51 1.00
N ASN A 210 0.02 -16.82 -0.28
CA ASN A 210 -0.06 -18.18 -0.81
C ASN A 210 0.97 -18.42 -1.93
N PRO A 211 2.23 -18.78 -1.55
CA PRO A 211 3.32 -18.93 -2.52
C PRO A 211 3.06 -19.97 -3.61
N TRP A 212 2.45 -21.09 -3.24
CA TRP A 212 2.20 -22.19 -4.19
C TRP A 212 1.11 -21.83 -5.22
N GLN A 213 0.02 -21.22 -4.77
CA GLN A 213 -1.04 -20.80 -5.68
C GLN A 213 -0.52 -19.76 -6.69
N THR A 214 0.22 -18.77 -6.20
CA THR A 214 0.81 -17.73 -7.06
C THR A 214 1.83 -18.34 -8.03
N PHE A 215 2.66 -19.28 -7.58
CA PHE A 215 3.62 -19.96 -8.44
C PHE A 215 2.95 -20.77 -9.55
N PHE A 216 1.85 -21.46 -9.26
CA PHE A 216 1.12 -22.21 -10.30
C PHE A 216 0.36 -21.30 -11.27
N ALA A 217 -0.14 -20.17 -10.80
CA ALA A 217 -0.81 -19.19 -11.66
C ALA A 217 0.19 -18.41 -12.52
N GLU A 218 1.32 -18.00 -11.93
CA GLU A 218 2.37 -17.17 -12.56
C GLU A 218 3.76 -17.75 -12.30
N PRO A 219 4.18 -18.83 -12.99
CA PRO A 219 5.43 -19.55 -12.71
C PRO A 219 6.68 -18.68 -12.87
N LEU A 220 6.63 -17.66 -13.70
CA LEU A 220 7.76 -16.76 -13.98
C LEU A 220 7.83 -15.59 -12.99
N PHE A 221 6.84 -15.39 -12.13
CA PHE A 221 6.80 -14.29 -11.19
C PHE A 221 8.06 -14.15 -10.31
N PRO A 222 8.59 -15.21 -9.67
CA PRO A 222 9.78 -15.09 -8.82
C PRO A 222 11.02 -14.56 -9.56
N PHE A 223 11.12 -14.82 -10.88
CA PHE A 223 12.22 -14.36 -11.72
C PHE A 223 12.01 -12.96 -12.29
N ARG A 224 10.75 -12.56 -12.49
CA ARG A 224 10.38 -11.27 -13.07
C ARG A 224 10.21 -10.16 -12.07
N PHE A 225 9.89 -10.48 -10.82
CA PHE A 225 9.56 -9.49 -9.80
C PHE A 225 10.68 -8.45 -9.59
N ASN A 226 11.90 -8.90 -9.31
CA ASN A 226 13.02 -7.98 -9.10
C ASN A 226 13.34 -7.10 -10.31
N PRO A 227 13.44 -7.61 -11.54
CA PRO A 227 13.60 -6.78 -12.73
C PRO A 227 12.50 -5.73 -12.90
N VAL A 228 11.24 -6.11 -12.72
CA VAL A 228 10.09 -5.21 -12.87
C VAL A 228 10.08 -4.11 -11.82
N VAL A 229 10.34 -4.45 -10.56
CA VAL A 229 10.43 -3.46 -9.49
C VAL A 229 11.63 -2.52 -9.68
N ASN A 230 12.77 -3.02 -10.14
CA ASN A 230 13.93 -2.17 -10.45
C ASN A 230 13.64 -1.23 -11.63
N ASP A 231 12.91 -1.67 -12.65
CA ASP A 231 12.47 -0.80 -13.75
C ASP A 231 11.54 0.31 -13.25
N MET A 232 10.60 -0.01 -12.35
CA MET A 232 9.74 0.98 -11.71
C MET A 232 10.55 2.05 -10.96
N PHE A 233 11.54 1.66 -10.17
CA PHE A 233 12.40 2.61 -9.45
C PHE A 233 13.25 3.45 -10.41
N ALA A 234 13.84 2.84 -11.44
CA ALA A 234 14.62 3.55 -12.44
C ALA A 234 13.76 4.56 -13.23
N TYR A 235 12.51 4.20 -13.53
CA TYR A 235 11.55 5.13 -14.11
C TYR A 235 11.27 6.30 -13.19
N GLY A 236 10.97 6.04 -11.92
CA GLY A 236 10.72 7.07 -10.90
C GLY A 236 11.90 8.04 -10.78
N GLU A 237 13.12 7.54 -10.63
CA GLU A 237 14.33 8.36 -10.54
C GLU A 237 14.51 9.27 -11.77
N ARG A 238 14.29 8.73 -12.98
CA ARG A 238 14.38 9.48 -14.25
C ARG A 238 13.31 10.58 -14.33
N VAL A 239 12.06 10.25 -14.00
CA VAL A 239 10.94 11.21 -14.06
C VAL A 239 11.13 12.29 -12.99
N MET A 240 11.57 11.95 -11.79
CA MET A 240 11.85 12.93 -10.74
C MET A 240 12.96 13.90 -11.18
N ALA A 241 14.03 13.41 -11.82
CA ALA A 241 15.07 14.25 -12.37
C ALA A 241 14.55 15.18 -13.49
N ASP A 242 13.72 14.65 -14.40
CA ASP A 242 13.08 15.45 -15.46
C ASP A 242 12.18 16.54 -14.86
N ARG A 243 11.31 16.20 -13.89
CA ARG A 243 10.39 17.18 -13.28
C ARG A 243 11.11 18.27 -12.47
N ARG A 244 12.28 18.00 -11.94
CA ARG A 244 13.14 19.05 -11.33
C ARG A 244 13.69 20.01 -12.37
N ALA A 245 14.10 19.51 -13.52
CA ALA A 245 14.63 20.30 -14.63
C ALA A 245 13.52 20.99 -15.44
N ASN A 246 12.42 20.30 -15.68
CA ASN A 246 11.31 20.70 -16.54
C ASN A 246 9.97 20.56 -15.80
N PRO A 247 9.63 21.48 -14.88
CA PRO A 247 8.40 21.41 -14.09
C PRO A 247 7.14 21.42 -14.97
N ARG A 248 6.15 20.57 -14.62
CA ARG A 248 4.83 20.53 -15.25
C ARG A 248 3.73 20.76 -14.19
N LYS A 249 2.49 20.95 -14.62
CA LYS A 249 1.32 21.01 -13.73
C LYS A 249 0.83 19.60 -13.40
N ASP A 250 1.66 18.81 -12.71
CA ASP A 250 1.37 17.44 -12.31
C ASP A 250 1.87 17.17 -10.89
N LEU A 251 1.33 16.11 -10.28
CA LEU A 251 1.68 15.72 -8.91
C LEU A 251 3.15 15.27 -8.81
N LEU A 252 3.70 14.65 -9.86
CA LEU A 252 5.12 14.24 -9.87
C LEU A 252 6.07 15.44 -9.81
N THR A 253 5.71 16.58 -10.40
CA THR A 253 6.48 17.82 -10.23
C THR A 253 6.49 18.29 -8.78
N VAL A 254 5.35 18.28 -8.12
CA VAL A 254 5.26 18.65 -6.69
C VAL A 254 6.08 17.69 -5.84
N ILE A 255 5.96 16.39 -6.05
CA ILE A 255 6.74 15.40 -5.31
C ILE A 255 8.24 15.60 -5.58
N ALA A 256 8.65 15.85 -6.83
CA ALA A 256 10.05 16.05 -7.20
C ALA A 256 10.67 17.31 -6.58
N GLN A 257 9.84 18.33 -6.30
CA GLN A 257 10.24 19.59 -5.69
C GLN A 257 9.95 19.63 -4.19
N SER A 258 9.30 18.62 -3.64
CA SER A 258 8.99 18.52 -2.22
C SER A 258 10.27 18.47 -1.39
N LYS A 259 10.24 19.14 -0.25
CA LYS A 259 11.36 19.22 0.68
C LYS A 259 10.97 18.63 2.02
N LEU A 260 11.96 18.07 2.67
CA LEU A 260 11.92 17.73 4.08
C LEU A 260 12.95 18.59 4.81
N GLY A 261 12.49 19.60 5.54
CA GLY A 261 13.34 20.70 5.96
C GLY A 261 13.93 21.44 4.74
N ASP A 262 15.25 21.54 4.66
CA ASP A 262 15.94 22.20 3.54
C ASP A 262 16.36 21.24 2.41
N GLU A 263 16.19 19.93 2.60
CA GLU A 263 16.61 18.91 1.63
C GLU A 263 15.46 18.51 0.68
N LEU A 264 15.78 18.35 -0.61
CA LEU A 264 14.85 17.76 -1.59
C LEU A 264 14.66 16.26 -1.31
N LEU A 265 13.44 15.79 -1.49
CA LEU A 265 13.09 14.37 -1.39
C LEU A 265 13.75 13.52 -2.47
#